data_43edd100d07bfb558f9e6680c6966872
#
_entry.id   43edd100d07bfb558f9e6680c6966872
#
_cell.length_a   1.000
_cell.length_b   1.000
_cell.length_c   1.000
_cell.angle_alpha   90.00
_cell.angle_beta   90.00
_cell.angle_gamma   90.00
#
_symmetry.space_group_name_H-M   'P 1'
#
loop_
_entity.id
_entity.type
_entity.pdbx_description
1 polymer ?
#
loop_
_entity_poly.entity_id
_entity_poly.type
_entity_poly.pdbx_seq_one_letter_code
_entity_poly.pdbx_strand_id
1 'polypeptide(L)'
;MTCIIESMTRPDFYPHHPETVELVQTHISYIFIAGNYVYKVKKPVNFGFLDFTTLEKRKFYCQEELRLNKRLAPSIYLDVVPIVRDNLGSLSTRGDGEIIEYAVRMKKLPLDKMLKTLLAQGQADAKIMDAVAEKIAQFHTAAQTGGSIDEMGSIKTIRRNCEENFAQTKKYIDVTIPAYQYQFIKEYVERFL
;
A
#
# COMPACT_ATOMS: atom_id res chain seq x y z
N MET A 1 -19.31 -3.73 3.41
CA MET A 1 -18.17 -4.19 2.58
C MET A 1 -18.58 -5.20 1.50
N THR A 2 -19.33 -6.26 1.81
CA THR A 2 -19.74 -7.26 0.78
C THR A 2 -20.39 -6.61 -0.45
N CYS A 3 -21.35 -5.71 -0.27
CA CYS A 3 -22.00 -4.98 -1.37
C CYS A 3 -21.00 -4.13 -2.22
N ILE A 4 -19.99 -3.53 -1.61
CA ILE A 4 -18.96 -2.77 -2.35
C ILE A 4 -18.11 -3.72 -3.22
N ILE A 5 -17.71 -4.86 -2.65
CA ILE A 5 -16.90 -5.85 -3.38
C ILE A 5 -17.68 -6.39 -4.58
N GLU A 6 -18.93 -6.79 -4.37
CA GLU A 6 -19.81 -7.30 -5.42
C GLU A 6 -20.03 -6.28 -6.54
N SER A 7 -20.26 -5.01 -6.19
CA SER A 7 -20.44 -3.94 -7.18
C SER A 7 -19.14 -3.65 -7.94
N MET A 8 -18.00 -3.58 -7.24
CA MET A 8 -16.72 -3.25 -7.85
C MET A 8 -16.11 -4.40 -8.67
N THR A 9 -16.62 -5.63 -8.58
CA THR A 9 -16.22 -6.71 -9.49
C THR A 9 -16.95 -6.68 -10.83
N ARG A 10 -17.95 -5.82 -10.97
CA ARG A 10 -18.73 -5.70 -12.20
C ARG A 10 -18.12 -4.63 -13.13
N PRO A 11 -17.96 -4.91 -14.44
CA PRO A 11 -17.45 -3.94 -15.41
C PRO A 11 -18.24 -2.65 -15.53
N ASP A 12 -19.57 -2.72 -15.37
CA ASP A 12 -20.48 -1.58 -15.46
C ASP A 12 -20.37 -0.58 -14.29
N PHE A 13 -19.72 -0.97 -13.18
CA PHE A 13 -19.41 -0.08 -12.07
C PHE A 13 -18.45 1.06 -12.49
N TYR A 14 -17.59 0.81 -13.47
CA TYR A 14 -16.53 1.74 -13.88
C TYR A 14 -16.93 2.60 -15.08
N PRO A 15 -16.62 3.92 -15.05
CA PRO A 15 -17.00 4.82 -16.13
C PRO A 15 -16.32 4.56 -17.48
N HIS A 16 -15.29 3.70 -17.49
CA HIS A 16 -14.53 3.31 -18.69
C HIS A 16 -14.89 1.89 -19.19
N HIS A 17 -15.87 1.25 -18.56
CA HIS A 17 -16.45 -0.05 -18.96
C HIS A 17 -15.38 -1.09 -19.37
N PRO A 18 -14.51 -1.53 -18.45
CA PRO A 18 -13.51 -2.55 -18.78
C PRO A 18 -14.20 -3.87 -19.18
N GLU A 19 -13.56 -4.69 -20.01
CA GLU A 19 -14.09 -6.00 -20.37
C GLU A 19 -14.20 -6.95 -19.17
N THR A 20 -13.20 -6.87 -18.28
CA THR A 20 -13.10 -7.72 -17.08
C THR A 20 -12.57 -6.93 -15.90
N VAL A 21 -12.90 -7.39 -14.69
CA VAL A 21 -12.36 -6.90 -13.45
C VAL A 21 -11.77 -8.05 -12.66
N GLU A 22 -10.50 -7.96 -12.29
CA GLU A 22 -9.82 -8.90 -11.42
C GLU A 22 -9.76 -8.35 -10.00
N LEU A 23 -10.08 -9.19 -9.00
CA LEU A 23 -9.96 -8.85 -7.58
C LEU A 23 -8.75 -9.54 -6.96
N VAL A 24 -7.82 -8.76 -6.46
CA VAL A 24 -6.70 -9.21 -5.63
C VAL A 24 -6.90 -8.70 -4.21
N GLN A 25 -6.62 -9.53 -3.21
CA GLN A 25 -6.75 -9.15 -1.81
C GLN A 25 -5.41 -9.18 -1.08
N THR A 26 -5.22 -8.19 -0.24
CA THR A 26 -4.15 -8.15 0.77
C THR A 26 -4.74 -8.17 2.16
N HIS A 27 -3.91 -8.19 3.21
CA HIS A 27 -4.39 -8.11 4.60
C HIS A 27 -5.20 -6.82 4.87
N ILE A 28 -4.85 -5.71 4.19
CA ILE A 28 -5.37 -4.37 4.48
C ILE A 28 -6.14 -3.72 3.33
N SER A 29 -6.23 -4.36 2.16
CA SER A 29 -6.86 -3.75 0.99
C SER A 29 -7.51 -4.76 0.06
N TYR A 30 -8.56 -4.30 -0.63
CA TYR A 30 -9.07 -4.89 -1.86
C TYR A 30 -8.50 -4.12 -3.04
N ILE A 31 -8.03 -4.83 -4.07
CA ILE A 31 -7.38 -4.27 -5.26
C ILE A 31 -8.17 -4.75 -6.46
N PHE A 32 -8.88 -3.85 -7.13
CA PHE A 32 -9.66 -4.13 -8.32
C PHE A 32 -8.87 -3.68 -9.54
N ILE A 33 -8.50 -4.63 -10.40
CA ILE A 33 -7.80 -4.36 -11.66
C ILE A 33 -8.87 -4.32 -12.76
N ALA A 34 -9.18 -3.11 -13.22
CA ALA A 34 -10.26 -2.81 -14.14
C ALA A 34 -9.69 -2.19 -15.43
N GLY A 35 -9.41 -3.03 -16.43
CA GLY A 35 -8.77 -2.61 -17.68
C GLY A 35 -7.39 -1.98 -17.44
N ASN A 36 -7.22 -0.71 -17.81
CA ASN A 36 -5.97 0.04 -17.65
C ASN A 36 -5.81 0.71 -16.27
N TYR A 37 -6.76 0.52 -15.37
CA TYR A 37 -6.76 1.15 -14.05
C TYR A 37 -6.80 0.12 -12.92
N VAL A 38 -6.28 0.53 -11.78
CA VAL A 38 -6.35 -0.19 -10.51
C VAL A 38 -7.04 0.69 -9.48
N TYR A 39 -8.02 0.13 -8.77
CA TYR A 39 -8.72 0.78 -7.67
C TYR A 39 -8.43 0.03 -6.38
N LYS A 40 -7.75 0.70 -5.45
CA LYS A 40 -7.37 0.11 -4.17
C LYS A 40 -8.24 0.67 -3.06
N VAL A 41 -9.05 -0.19 -2.45
CA VAL A 41 -9.96 0.11 -1.34
C VAL A 41 -9.39 -0.46 -0.05
N LYS A 42 -9.34 0.34 1.01
CA LYS A 42 -8.82 -0.10 2.31
C LYS A 42 -9.85 -0.94 3.04
N LYS A 43 -9.41 -2.04 3.69
CA LYS A 43 -10.26 -2.84 4.57
C LYS A 43 -10.46 -2.13 5.91
N PRO A 44 -11.64 -2.24 6.57
CA PRO A 44 -11.88 -1.65 7.89
C PRO A 44 -11.24 -2.49 9.00
N VAL A 45 -9.92 -2.51 9.06
CA VAL A 45 -9.12 -3.28 10.01
C VAL A 45 -8.32 -2.38 10.95
N ASN A 46 -8.01 -2.90 12.13
CA ASN A 46 -7.09 -2.29 13.08
C ASN A 46 -6.04 -3.32 13.50
N PHE A 47 -4.77 -3.02 13.23
CA PHE A 47 -3.61 -3.84 13.62
C PHE A 47 -2.75 -3.17 14.70
N GLY A 48 -3.26 -2.14 15.38
CA GLY A 48 -2.52 -1.37 16.37
C GLY A 48 -1.66 -0.27 15.75
N PHE A 49 -0.72 -0.63 14.87
CA PHE A 49 0.10 0.34 14.12
C PHE A 49 -0.62 0.95 12.90
N LEU A 50 -1.77 0.41 12.53
CA LEU A 50 -2.58 0.83 11.40
C LEU A 50 -4.06 0.71 11.77
N ASP A 51 -4.81 1.80 11.64
CA ASP A 51 -6.24 1.83 11.94
C ASP A 51 -7.04 2.41 10.76
N PHE A 52 -7.81 1.55 10.09
CA PHE A 52 -8.71 1.87 8.97
C PHE A 52 -10.19 1.66 9.33
N THR A 53 -10.54 1.65 10.60
CA THR A 53 -11.89 1.27 11.05
C THR A 53 -12.99 2.23 10.61
N THR A 54 -12.72 3.55 10.57
CA THR A 54 -13.73 4.53 10.15
C THR A 54 -13.53 5.00 8.71
N LEU A 55 -14.59 5.51 8.09
CA LEU A 55 -14.54 6.05 6.72
C LEU A 55 -13.58 7.24 6.62
N GLU A 56 -13.57 8.11 7.63
CA GLU A 56 -12.68 9.28 7.70
C GLU A 56 -11.21 8.87 7.73
N LYS A 57 -10.88 7.84 8.51
CA LYS A 57 -9.52 7.28 8.55
C LYS A 57 -9.13 6.71 7.20
N ARG A 58 -10.01 5.92 6.56
CA ARG A 58 -9.75 5.36 5.23
C ARG A 58 -9.56 6.46 4.18
N LYS A 59 -10.39 7.53 4.20
CA LYS A 59 -10.21 8.71 3.36
C LYS A 59 -8.84 9.34 3.56
N PHE A 60 -8.50 9.64 4.80
CA PHE A 60 -7.21 10.24 5.18
C PHE A 60 -6.04 9.40 4.65
N TYR A 61 -6.03 8.09 4.92
CA TYR A 61 -4.95 7.22 4.47
C TYR A 61 -4.93 6.96 2.96
N CYS A 62 -6.05 7.08 2.25
CA CYS A 62 -6.05 7.10 0.79
C CYS A 62 -5.37 8.36 0.24
N GLN A 63 -5.65 9.52 0.84
CA GLN A 63 -5.02 10.79 0.47
C GLN A 63 -3.52 10.80 0.78
N GLU A 64 -3.13 10.29 1.95
CA GLU A 64 -1.71 10.16 2.33
C GLU A 64 -0.97 9.17 1.41
N GLU A 65 -1.58 8.03 1.08
CA GLU A 65 -1.01 7.09 0.11
C GLU A 65 -0.79 7.76 -1.25
N LEU A 66 -1.76 8.50 -1.74
CA LEU A 66 -1.65 9.26 -2.98
C LEU A 66 -0.52 10.31 -2.89
N ARG A 67 -0.50 11.13 -1.84
CA ARG A 67 0.49 12.19 -1.63
C ARG A 67 1.92 11.64 -1.58
N LEU A 68 2.13 10.59 -0.78
CA LEU A 68 3.46 10.02 -0.59
C LEU A 68 3.98 9.31 -1.84
N ASN A 69 3.13 8.51 -2.48
CA ASN A 69 3.58 7.71 -3.62
C ASN A 69 3.72 8.54 -4.91
N LYS A 70 2.99 9.63 -5.07
CA LYS A 70 3.21 10.59 -6.17
C LYS A 70 4.62 11.19 -6.19
N ARG A 71 5.30 11.22 -5.09
CA ARG A 71 6.70 11.71 -5.01
C ARG A 71 7.64 10.87 -5.89
N LEU A 72 7.42 9.56 -5.95
CA LEU A 72 8.24 8.64 -6.77
C LEU A 72 7.55 8.20 -8.07
N ALA A 73 6.22 8.12 -8.08
CA ALA A 73 5.45 7.59 -9.19
C ALA A 73 4.25 8.50 -9.58
N PRO A 74 4.49 9.78 -9.96
CA PRO A 74 3.40 10.75 -10.22
C PRO A 74 2.51 10.36 -11.39
N SER A 75 3.02 9.62 -12.36
CA SER A 75 2.26 9.15 -13.51
C SER A 75 1.40 7.92 -13.24
N ILE A 76 1.63 7.23 -12.12
CA ILE A 76 0.93 6.00 -11.74
C ILE A 76 -0.21 6.30 -10.77
N TYR A 77 0.05 7.02 -9.68
CA TYR A 77 -0.95 7.39 -8.70
C TYR A 77 -1.76 8.59 -9.19
N LEU A 78 -3.01 8.37 -9.58
CA LEU A 78 -3.83 9.39 -10.25
C LEU A 78 -4.57 10.28 -9.23
N ASP A 79 -5.50 9.69 -8.49
CA ASP A 79 -6.36 10.39 -7.53
C ASP A 79 -6.97 9.45 -6.48
N VAL A 80 -7.74 10.03 -5.57
CA VAL A 80 -8.64 9.32 -4.66
C VAL A 80 -10.07 9.58 -5.14
N VAL A 81 -10.79 8.52 -5.48
CA VAL A 81 -12.16 8.57 -5.94
C VAL A 81 -13.13 8.13 -4.85
N PRO A 82 -14.26 8.83 -4.65
CA PRO A 82 -15.31 8.34 -3.77
C PRO A 82 -16.05 7.17 -4.40
N ILE A 83 -16.59 6.30 -3.58
CA ILE A 83 -17.61 5.32 -3.95
C ILE A 83 -18.91 5.83 -3.37
N VAL A 84 -19.86 6.14 -4.25
CA VAL A 84 -21.11 6.81 -3.93
C VAL A 84 -22.26 5.81 -4.04
N ARG A 85 -23.19 5.89 -3.11
CA ARG A 85 -24.49 5.21 -3.16
C ARG A 85 -25.56 6.22 -3.57
N ASP A 86 -26.24 5.97 -4.67
CA ASP A 86 -27.39 6.78 -5.10
C ASP A 86 -28.67 6.45 -4.30
N ASN A 87 -29.73 7.21 -4.58
CA ASN A 87 -31.04 7.03 -3.92
C ASN A 87 -31.72 5.70 -4.26
N LEU A 88 -31.27 4.98 -5.29
CA LEU A 88 -31.75 3.65 -5.67
C LEU A 88 -30.90 2.53 -5.08
N GLY A 89 -29.84 2.87 -4.32
CA GLY A 89 -28.93 1.93 -3.70
C GLY A 89 -27.81 1.44 -4.63
N SER A 90 -27.72 1.96 -5.86
CA SER A 90 -26.65 1.60 -6.80
C SER A 90 -25.34 2.28 -6.42
N LEU A 91 -24.22 1.57 -6.63
CA LEU A 91 -22.90 2.07 -6.33
C LEU A 91 -22.15 2.47 -7.59
N SER A 92 -21.43 3.60 -7.51
CA SER A 92 -20.59 4.11 -8.61
C SER A 92 -19.42 4.92 -8.07
N THR A 93 -18.48 5.27 -8.95
CA THR A 93 -17.39 6.24 -8.64
C THR A 93 -17.74 7.67 -9.06
N ARG A 94 -18.98 7.93 -9.48
CA ARG A 94 -19.44 9.23 -9.96
C ARG A 94 -20.90 9.46 -9.56
N GLY A 95 -21.30 10.72 -9.56
CA GLY A 95 -22.68 11.14 -9.30
C GLY A 95 -22.87 11.69 -7.90
N ASP A 96 -24.10 12.10 -7.63
CA ASP A 96 -24.55 12.60 -6.34
C ASP A 96 -25.12 11.46 -5.49
N GLY A 97 -24.84 11.50 -4.20
CA GLY A 97 -25.31 10.48 -3.25
C GLY A 97 -24.46 10.43 -2.00
N GLU A 98 -24.70 9.42 -1.19
CA GLU A 98 -23.95 9.17 0.02
C GLU A 98 -22.56 8.57 -0.30
N ILE A 99 -21.50 9.20 0.15
CA ILE A 99 -20.16 8.62 0.04
C ILE A 99 -20.00 7.52 1.09
N ILE A 100 -19.84 6.28 0.64
CA ILE A 100 -19.73 5.11 1.50
C ILE A 100 -18.32 4.55 1.62
N GLU A 101 -17.42 4.91 0.66
CA GLU A 101 -16.04 4.45 0.67
C GLU A 101 -15.15 5.33 -0.23
N TYR A 102 -13.83 5.12 -0.14
CA TYR A 102 -12.83 5.75 -0.97
C TYR A 102 -11.89 4.72 -1.58
N ALA A 103 -11.47 4.94 -2.82
CA ALA A 103 -10.46 4.14 -3.50
C ALA A 103 -9.32 5.02 -4.02
N VAL A 104 -8.09 4.54 -3.89
CA VAL A 104 -6.93 5.09 -4.61
C VAL A 104 -6.98 4.56 -6.03
N ARG A 105 -7.10 5.46 -7.03
CA ARG A 105 -7.06 5.10 -8.44
C ARG A 105 -5.64 5.25 -8.99
N MET A 106 -5.17 4.21 -9.65
CA MET A 106 -3.83 4.11 -10.22
C MET A 106 -3.89 3.62 -11.67
N LYS A 107 -2.85 3.85 -12.43
CA LYS A 107 -2.65 3.13 -13.70
C LYS A 107 -2.19 1.71 -13.42
N LYS A 108 -2.68 0.76 -14.20
CA LYS A 108 -2.18 -0.62 -14.18
C LYS A 108 -0.73 -0.65 -14.67
N LEU A 109 0.13 -1.27 -13.87
CA LEU A 109 1.52 -1.50 -14.26
C LEU A 109 1.64 -2.81 -15.05
N PRO A 110 2.45 -2.84 -16.11
CA PRO A 110 2.75 -4.06 -16.83
C PRO A 110 3.61 -4.99 -15.94
N LEU A 111 3.11 -6.19 -15.67
CA LEU A 111 3.76 -7.16 -14.76
C LEU A 111 5.09 -7.68 -15.30
N ASP A 112 5.24 -7.73 -16.63
CA ASP A 112 6.47 -8.10 -17.34
C ASP A 112 7.62 -7.11 -17.11
N LYS A 113 7.30 -5.86 -16.77
CA LYS A 113 8.28 -4.79 -16.47
C LYS A 113 8.58 -4.61 -14.99
N MET A 114 8.05 -5.45 -14.13
CA MET A 114 8.44 -5.43 -12.71
C MET A 114 9.91 -5.86 -12.55
N LEU A 115 10.67 -5.15 -11.70
CA LEU A 115 12.09 -5.45 -11.48
C LEU A 115 12.33 -6.93 -11.12
N LYS A 116 11.44 -7.53 -10.30
CA LYS A 116 11.50 -8.96 -10.00
C LYS A 116 11.46 -9.82 -11.26
N THR A 117 10.57 -9.49 -12.20
CA THR A 117 10.42 -10.21 -13.47
C THR A 117 11.65 -10.03 -14.35
N LEU A 118 12.12 -8.77 -14.48
CA LEU A 118 13.32 -8.46 -15.26
C LEU A 118 14.58 -9.16 -14.71
N LEU A 119 14.73 -9.21 -13.38
CA LEU A 119 15.84 -9.95 -12.73
C LEU A 119 15.75 -11.45 -13.02
N ALA A 120 14.57 -12.05 -12.88
CA ALA A 120 14.37 -13.48 -13.15
C ALA A 120 14.63 -13.86 -14.62
N GLN A 121 14.42 -12.91 -15.54
CA GLN A 121 14.65 -13.08 -16.99
C GLN A 121 16.06 -12.64 -17.44
N GLY A 122 16.92 -12.19 -16.54
CA GLY A 122 18.24 -11.64 -16.87
C GLY A 122 18.22 -10.34 -17.68
N GLN A 123 17.09 -9.62 -17.64
CA GLN A 123 16.86 -8.38 -18.41
C GLN A 123 17.10 -7.10 -17.58
N ALA A 124 17.39 -7.24 -16.29
CA ALA A 124 17.78 -6.11 -15.43
C ALA A 124 19.25 -5.79 -15.64
N ASP A 125 19.53 -4.97 -16.64
CA ASP A 125 20.90 -4.51 -16.98
C ASP A 125 21.38 -3.38 -16.05
N ALA A 126 22.66 -3.00 -16.20
CA ALA A 126 23.27 -1.93 -15.42
C ALA A 126 22.55 -0.58 -15.62
N LYS A 127 22.02 -0.29 -16.82
CA LYS A 127 21.31 0.97 -17.08
C LYS A 127 20.02 1.08 -16.26
N ILE A 128 19.28 -0.03 -16.12
CA ILE A 128 18.07 -0.06 -15.27
C ILE A 128 18.46 0.16 -13.81
N MET A 129 19.54 -0.48 -13.34
CA MET A 129 20.00 -0.32 -11.97
C MET A 129 20.50 1.11 -11.68
N ASP A 130 21.23 1.70 -12.61
CA ASP A 130 21.69 3.09 -12.53
C ASP A 130 20.50 4.07 -12.48
N ALA A 131 19.49 3.87 -13.32
CA ALA A 131 18.29 4.71 -13.32
C ALA A 131 17.48 4.59 -12.00
N VAL A 132 17.40 3.40 -11.41
CA VAL A 132 16.79 3.19 -10.11
C VAL A 132 17.60 3.89 -9.01
N ALA A 133 18.93 3.71 -9.01
CA ALA A 133 19.82 4.33 -8.03
C ALA A 133 19.76 5.86 -8.09
N GLU A 134 19.80 6.43 -9.29
CA GLU A 134 19.70 7.87 -9.50
C GLU A 134 18.36 8.42 -8.97
N LYS A 135 17.25 7.75 -9.29
CA LYS A 135 15.93 8.17 -8.83
C LYS A 135 15.82 8.15 -7.30
N ILE A 136 16.37 7.12 -6.66
CA ILE A 136 16.38 7.00 -5.20
C ILE A 136 17.27 8.07 -4.57
N ALA A 137 18.47 8.32 -5.15
CA ALA A 137 19.39 9.35 -4.67
C ALA A 137 18.75 10.75 -4.75
N GLN A 138 18.15 11.08 -5.89
CA GLN A 138 17.41 12.35 -6.07
C GLN A 138 16.27 12.49 -5.05
N PHE A 139 15.52 11.42 -4.82
CA PHE A 139 14.43 11.42 -3.83
C PHE A 139 14.95 11.66 -2.41
N HIS A 140 16.04 11.01 -2.01
CA HIS A 140 16.65 11.20 -0.68
C HIS A 140 17.20 12.62 -0.52
N THR A 141 17.86 13.16 -1.56
CA THR A 141 18.41 14.53 -1.52
C THR A 141 17.30 15.59 -1.38
N ALA A 142 16.14 15.36 -2.02
CA ALA A 142 14.98 16.26 -1.97
C ALA A 142 14.03 15.97 -0.80
N ALA A 143 14.29 14.94 0.00
CA ALA A 143 13.41 14.57 1.11
C ALA A 143 13.44 15.65 2.20
N GLN A 144 12.26 15.89 2.78
CA GLN A 144 12.14 16.77 3.94
C GLN A 144 12.84 16.15 5.15
N THR A 145 13.47 17.00 5.94
CA THR A 145 14.15 16.66 7.22
C THR A 145 13.67 17.60 8.30
N GLY A 146 14.02 17.31 9.56
CA GLY A 146 13.72 18.14 10.73
C GLY A 146 12.48 17.72 11.49
N GLY A 147 12.39 18.17 12.73
CA GLY A 147 11.25 17.99 13.62
C GLY A 147 10.84 16.53 13.81
N SER A 148 9.57 16.24 13.62
CA SER A 148 9.01 14.89 13.82
C SER A 148 9.57 13.83 12.83
N ILE A 149 10.08 14.26 11.68
CA ILE A 149 10.69 13.32 10.70
C ILE A 149 11.98 12.75 11.26
N ASP A 150 12.85 13.61 11.83
CA ASP A 150 14.11 13.17 12.43
C ASP A 150 13.87 12.33 13.70
N GLU A 151 12.83 12.66 14.47
CA GLU A 151 12.42 11.85 15.62
C GLU A 151 12.03 10.43 15.21
N MET A 152 11.31 10.27 14.10
CA MET A 152 10.95 8.95 13.56
C MET A 152 12.16 8.13 13.09
N GLY A 153 13.23 8.79 12.63
CA GLY A 153 14.51 8.19 12.27
C GLY A 153 15.49 8.02 13.44
N SER A 154 15.15 8.48 14.65
CA SER A 154 16.03 8.38 15.81
C SER A 154 16.28 6.93 16.23
N ILE A 155 17.49 6.64 16.76
CA ILE A 155 17.85 5.30 17.30
C ILE A 155 16.83 4.87 18.36
N LYS A 156 16.34 5.80 19.18
CA LYS A 156 15.32 5.52 20.21
C LYS A 156 14.02 4.97 19.58
N THR A 157 13.54 5.59 18.51
CA THR A 157 12.32 5.14 17.81
C THR A 157 12.55 3.82 17.10
N ILE A 158 13.69 3.67 16.42
CA ILE A 158 14.06 2.41 15.73
C ILE A 158 14.16 1.26 16.74
N ARG A 159 14.84 1.46 17.87
CA ARG A 159 14.95 0.46 18.95
C ARG A 159 13.57 0.05 19.46
N ARG A 160 12.70 1.01 19.79
CA ARG A 160 11.33 0.72 20.23
C ARG A 160 10.57 -0.14 19.21
N ASN A 161 10.65 0.18 17.91
CA ASN A 161 9.97 -0.58 16.87
C ASN A 161 10.51 -2.02 16.77
N CYS A 162 11.83 -2.21 16.92
CA CYS A 162 12.43 -3.55 16.96
C CYS A 162 11.97 -4.34 18.19
N GLU A 163 11.93 -3.72 19.36
CA GLU A 163 11.48 -4.35 20.62
C GLU A 163 10.00 -4.76 20.53
N GLU A 164 9.14 -3.90 19.97
CA GLU A 164 7.73 -4.21 19.73
C GLU A 164 7.57 -5.41 18.78
N ASN A 165 8.35 -5.49 17.70
CA ASN A 165 8.34 -6.63 16.79
C ASN A 165 8.75 -7.93 17.49
N PHE A 166 9.79 -7.89 18.33
CA PHE A 166 10.20 -9.06 19.11
C PHE A 166 9.13 -9.47 20.13
N ALA A 167 8.51 -8.51 20.81
CA ALA A 167 7.41 -8.81 21.74
C ALA A 167 6.22 -9.47 21.03
N GLN A 168 5.81 -8.97 19.86
CA GLN A 168 4.71 -9.52 19.08
C GLN A 168 5.00 -10.91 18.51
N THR A 169 6.25 -11.17 18.12
CA THR A 169 6.65 -12.44 17.50
C THR A 169 7.05 -13.53 18.50
N LYS A 170 7.27 -13.18 19.77
CA LYS A 170 7.68 -14.12 20.83
C LYS A 170 6.78 -15.36 20.93
N LYS A 171 5.48 -15.21 20.73
CA LYS A 171 4.49 -16.31 20.77
C LYS A 171 4.62 -17.32 19.63
N TYR A 172 5.42 -17.02 18.62
CA TYR A 172 5.65 -17.88 17.46
C TYR A 172 6.98 -18.62 17.52
N ILE A 173 7.76 -18.46 18.62
CA ILE A 173 8.99 -19.24 18.86
C ILE A 173 8.63 -20.72 18.92
N ASP A 174 9.40 -21.54 18.22
CA ASP A 174 9.21 -23.00 18.04
C ASP A 174 7.89 -23.39 17.37
N VAL A 175 7.14 -22.41 16.85
CA VAL A 175 5.96 -22.62 15.98
C VAL A 175 6.32 -22.34 14.52
N THR A 176 6.83 -21.15 14.22
CA THR A 176 7.23 -20.72 12.87
C THR A 176 8.68 -20.30 12.77
N ILE A 177 9.33 -19.93 13.88
CA ILE A 177 10.73 -19.57 13.96
C ILE A 177 11.39 -20.36 15.09
N PRO A 178 12.49 -21.12 14.86
CA PRO A 178 13.22 -21.80 15.90
C PRO A 178 13.80 -20.82 16.95
N ALA A 179 13.82 -21.22 18.22
CA ALA A 179 14.29 -20.37 19.32
C ALA A 179 15.71 -19.82 19.08
N TYR A 180 16.62 -20.63 18.54
CA TYR A 180 17.99 -20.18 18.24
C TYR A 180 18.05 -19.09 17.18
N GLN A 181 17.19 -19.14 16.15
CA GLN A 181 17.14 -18.10 15.11
C GLN A 181 16.56 -16.80 15.65
N TYR A 182 15.49 -16.89 16.45
CA TYR A 182 14.91 -15.73 17.12
C TYR A 182 15.96 -15.04 18.00
N GLN A 183 16.67 -15.79 18.82
CA GLN A 183 17.71 -15.28 19.72
C GLN A 183 18.87 -14.65 18.92
N PHE A 184 19.34 -15.34 17.88
CA PHE A 184 20.41 -14.82 17.01
C PHE A 184 20.06 -13.48 16.37
N ILE A 185 18.83 -13.35 15.83
CA ILE A 185 18.37 -12.10 15.22
C ILE A 185 18.27 -11.00 16.29
N LYS A 186 17.74 -11.31 17.47
CA LYS A 186 17.61 -10.37 18.57
C LYS A 186 18.97 -9.84 19.02
N GLU A 187 19.94 -10.70 19.27
CA GLU A 187 21.31 -10.33 19.64
C GLU A 187 22.02 -9.51 18.56
N TYR A 188 21.78 -9.82 17.28
CA TYR A 188 22.30 -9.03 16.17
C TYR A 188 21.77 -7.61 16.21
N VAL A 189 20.44 -7.44 16.36
CA VAL A 189 19.79 -6.11 16.45
C VAL A 189 20.28 -5.33 17.66
N GLU A 190 20.41 -5.96 18.83
CA GLU A 190 20.91 -5.32 20.05
C GLU A 190 22.36 -4.82 19.91
N ARG A 191 23.19 -5.53 19.15
CA ARG A 191 24.59 -5.10 18.88
C ARG A 191 24.66 -4.00 17.81
N PHE A 192 23.71 -3.97 16.87
CA PHE A 192 23.70 -2.98 15.79
C PHE A 192 23.14 -1.62 16.25
N LEU A 193 22.18 -1.61 17.18
CA LEU A 193 21.53 -0.41 17.75
C LEU A 193 22.20 0.07 19.04
#